data_a49a45e55b52e503fa11e5e356c1dff3
#
_entry.id   a49a45e55b52e503fa11e5e356c1dff3
#
_cell.length_a   1.000
_cell.length_b   1.000
_cell.length_c   1.000
_cell.angle_alpha   90.00
_cell.angle_beta   90.00
_cell.angle_gamma   90.00
#
_symmetry.space_group_name_H-M   'P 1'
#
loop_
_entity.id
_entity.type
_entity.pdbx_description
1 polymer ?
#
loop_
_entity_poly.entity_id
_entity_poly.type
_entity_poly.pdbx_seq_one_letter_code
_entity_poly.pdbx_strand_id
1 'polypeptide(L)'
;NQHKQLGVTVGKTATTYAPDDYVTREEMALFITRLLKEVKVGPGGNTEYVTGTSGSTEIKSNDTDVNFTDMPVGLMESRNAIINLFNLGVTDVQAATTYEPTLNMTRRAMATFMAKALDHTNARPAGLVIQASGYRVQNGTSVTMSVTHRTDELLPVSGSYVDTFLHHHTTAADATRF
;
A
#
# COMPACT_ATOMS: atom_id res chain seq x y z
N ASN A 1 7.15 6.95 -22.01
CA ASN A 1 7.38 5.55 -21.62
C ASN A 1 8.20 5.37 -20.34
N GLN A 2 8.19 6.38 -19.46
CA GLN A 2 8.92 6.34 -18.20
C GLN A 2 8.48 5.17 -17.30
N HIS A 3 7.19 4.86 -17.21
CA HIS A 3 6.66 3.77 -16.38
C HIS A 3 7.20 2.38 -16.80
N LYS A 4 7.44 2.16 -18.09
CA LYS A 4 8.07 0.92 -18.57
C LYS A 4 9.57 0.91 -18.24
N GLN A 5 10.25 2.04 -18.29
CA GLN A 5 11.67 2.14 -17.93
C GLN A 5 11.91 1.90 -16.43
N LEU A 6 10.96 2.32 -15.59
CA LEU A 6 10.98 2.09 -14.15
C LEU A 6 10.51 0.67 -13.74
N GLY A 7 10.09 -0.17 -14.69
CA GLY A 7 9.61 -1.50 -14.37
C GLY A 7 8.22 -1.57 -13.73
N VAL A 8 7.51 -0.44 -13.61
CA VAL A 8 6.16 -0.39 -13.02
C VAL A 8 5.14 -1.14 -13.87
N THR A 9 5.28 -1.09 -15.19
CA THR A 9 4.47 -1.85 -16.12
C THR A 9 5.32 -2.54 -17.17
N VAL A 10 4.96 -3.78 -17.51
CA VAL A 10 5.67 -4.59 -18.51
C VAL A 10 4.85 -4.75 -19.81
N GLY A 11 3.60 -4.31 -19.82
CA GLY A 11 2.64 -4.53 -20.90
C GLY A 11 1.92 -5.88 -20.79
N LYS A 12 0.99 -6.16 -21.70
CA LYS A 12 0.26 -7.44 -21.77
C LYS A 12 1.14 -8.58 -22.30
N THR A 13 2.01 -8.25 -23.24
CA THR A 13 3.03 -9.14 -23.81
C THR A 13 4.36 -8.41 -23.91
N ALA A 14 5.41 -9.09 -24.34
CA ALA A 14 6.71 -8.45 -24.59
C ALA A 14 6.66 -7.30 -25.58
N THR A 15 5.68 -7.30 -26.49
CA THR A 15 5.55 -6.34 -27.59
C THR A 15 4.28 -5.52 -27.58
N THR A 16 3.30 -5.86 -26.71
CA THR A 16 1.96 -5.22 -26.70
C THR A 16 1.68 -4.58 -25.35
N TYR A 17 1.23 -3.35 -25.34
CA TYR A 17 0.79 -2.66 -24.12
C TYR A 17 -0.71 -2.77 -23.87
N ALA A 18 -1.52 -2.80 -24.95
CA ALA A 18 -2.97 -2.87 -24.94
C ALA A 18 -3.63 -1.75 -24.10
N PRO A 19 -3.51 -0.47 -24.51
CA PRO A 19 -3.93 0.69 -23.72
C PRO A 19 -5.45 0.77 -23.50
N ASP A 20 -6.23 0.11 -24.35
CA ASP A 20 -7.69 0.13 -24.30
C ASP A 20 -8.29 -1.06 -23.50
N ASP A 21 -7.44 -1.97 -23.03
CA ASP A 21 -7.89 -3.08 -22.19
C ASP A 21 -8.22 -2.62 -20.78
N TYR A 22 -9.17 -3.30 -20.15
CA TYR A 22 -9.44 -3.10 -18.74
C TYR A 22 -8.28 -3.60 -17.88
N VAL A 23 -8.02 -2.90 -16.78
CA VAL A 23 -7.05 -3.30 -15.76
C VAL A 23 -7.76 -4.19 -14.74
N THR A 24 -7.23 -5.38 -14.50
CA THR A 24 -7.74 -6.27 -13.44
C THR A 24 -7.23 -5.87 -12.06
N ARG A 25 -7.85 -6.40 -11.01
CA ARG A 25 -7.42 -6.17 -9.62
C ARG A 25 -6.02 -6.73 -9.36
N GLU A 26 -5.67 -7.87 -9.97
CA GLU A 26 -4.32 -8.44 -9.94
C GLU A 26 -3.30 -7.50 -10.60
N GLU A 27 -3.60 -7.02 -11.80
CA GLU A 27 -2.70 -6.08 -12.50
C GLU A 27 -2.51 -4.78 -11.73
N MET A 28 -3.56 -4.26 -11.09
CA MET A 28 -3.44 -3.09 -10.23
C MET A 28 -2.55 -3.38 -9.02
N ALA A 29 -2.65 -4.54 -8.40
CA ALA A 29 -1.77 -4.92 -7.29
C ALA A 29 -0.31 -4.95 -7.73
N LEU A 30 -0.01 -5.51 -8.90
CA LEU A 30 1.33 -5.51 -9.49
C LEU A 30 1.83 -4.08 -9.77
N PHE A 31 1.00 -3.22 -10.37
CA PHE A 31 1.39 -1.84 -10.67
C PHE A 31 1.73 -1.05 -9.42
N ILE A 32 0.88 -1.10 -8.41
CA ILE A 32 1.09 -0.37 -7.17
C ILE A 32 2.29 -0.93 -6.40
N THR A 33 2.44 -2.23 -6.31
CA THR A 33 3.58 -2.85 -5.62
C THR A 33 4.90 -2.46 -6.29
N ARG A 34 4.97 -2.52 -7.62
CA ARG A 34 6.14 -2.10 -8.38
C ARG A 34 6.41 -0.61 -8.24
N LEU A 35 5.36 0.22 -8.27
CA LEU A 35 5.48 1.66 -8.04
C LEU A 35 6.04 1.94 -6.63
N LEU A 36 5.51 1.31 -5.60
CA LEU A 36 5.97 1.49 -4.23
C LEU A 36 7.42 1.04 -4.01
N LYS A 37 7.92 0.08 -4.80
CA LYS A 37 9.34 -0.32 -4.78
C LYS A 37 10.26 0.75 -5.38
N GLU A 38 9.79 1.51 -6.36
CA GLU A 38 10.57 2.55 -7.04
C GLU A 38 10.49 3.91 -6.33
N VAL A 39 9.37 4.20 -5.70
CA VAL A 39 9.19 5.47 -4.97
C VAL A 39 10.00 5.42 -3.68
N LYS A 40 11.11 6.15 -3.67
CA LYS A 40 11.88 6.32 -2.44
C LYS A 40 11.02 7.00 -1.38
N VAL A 41 10.91 6.34 -0.26
CA VAL A 41 10.25 6.89 0.91
C VAL A 41 11.12 8.00 1.46
N GLY A 42 10.68 9.24 1.33
CA GLY A 42 11.31 10.35 1.99
C GLY A 42 10.85 10.50 3.44
N PRO A 43 11.25 11.59 4.12
CA PRO A 43 10.83 11.85 5.49
C PRO A 43 9.31 11.77 5.63
N GLY A 44 8.82 10.84 6.44
CA GLY A 44 7.41 10.62 6.70
C GLY A 44 6.71 9.61 5.78
N GLY A 45 7.39 8.96 4.86
CA GLY A 45 6.90 7.71 4.25
C GLY A 45 7.07 6.55 5.22
N ASN A 46 6.14 5.60 5.22
CA ASN A 46 6.16 4.48 6.15
C ASN A 46 6.29 3.11 5.48
N THR A 47 6.52 3.07 4.18
CA THR A 47 6.84 1.81 3.51
C THR A 47 8.27 1.42 3.87
N GLU A 48 8.43 0.31 4.54
CA GLU A 48 9.73 -0.27 4.83
C GLU A 48 10.12 -1.24 3.73
N TYR A 49 11.42 -1.28 3.42
CA TYR A 49 11.98 -2.14 2.40
C TYR A 49 12.99 -3.09 3.02
N VAL A 50 13.05 -4.29 2.47
CA VAL A 50 14.06 -5.30 2.81
C VAL A 50 14.75 -5.76 1.53
N THR A 51 15.96 -6.26 1.66
CA THR A 51 16.66 -6.89 0.55
C THR A 51 16.17 -8.34 0.40
N GLY A 52 15.57 -8.64 -0.74
CA GLY A 52 15.17 -10.00 -1.07
C GLY A 52 16.37 -10.91 -1.33
N THR A 53 16.11 -12.22 -1.44
CA THR A 53 17.12 -13.27 -1.59
C THR A 53 18.01 -13.11 -2.82
N SER A 54 17.52 -12.43 -3.86
CA SER A 54 18.26 -12.14 -5.10
C SER A 54 18.87 -10.72 -5.12
N GLY A 55 18.90 -10.02 -3.99
CA GLY A 55 19.36 -8.63 -3.93
C GLY A 55 18.31 -7.61 -4.42
N SER A 56 17.10 -8.05 -4.73
CA SER A 56 15.99 -7.17 -5.12
C SER A 56 15.46 -6.38 -3.94
N THR A 57 14.93 -5.19 -4.20
CA THR A 57 14.19 -4.43 -3.20
C THR A 57 12.79 -5.01 -3.04
N GLU A 58 12.44 -5.46 -1.84
CA GLU A 58 11.12 -5.99 -1.51
C GLU A 58 10.43 -5.10 -0.48
N ILE A 59 9.11 -5.01 -0.56
CA ILE A 59 8.32 -4.31 0.45
C ILE A 59 8.28 -5.21 1.70
N LYS A 60 8.66 -4.65 2.84
CA LYS A 60 8.46 -5.31 4.12
C LYS A 60 6.97 -5.34 4.42
N SER A 61 6.38 -6.49 4.34
CA SER A 61 5.03 -6.77 4.84
C SER A 61 5.14 -7.52 6.17
N ASN A 62 4.03 -7.66 6.88
CA ASN A 62 4.02 -8.41 8.14
C ASN A 62 4.06 -9.93 7.94
N ASP A 63 4.42 -10.39 6.74
CA ASP A 63 4.51 -11.81 6.33
C ASP A 63 3.25 -12.65 6.65
N THR A 64 2.15 -11.97 6.96
CA THR A 64 0.89 -12.64 7.22
C THR A 64 0.23 -12.99 5.90
N ASP A 65 0.20 -14.26 5.57
CA ASP A 65 -0.61 -14.76 4.46
C ASP A 65 -2.09 -14.58 4.83
N VAL A 66 -2.79 -13.87 3.99
CA VAL A 66 -4.21 -13.54 4.22
C VAL A 66 -5.16 -14.65 3.81
N ASN A 67 -4.63 -15.76 3.31
CA ASN A 67 -5.40 -16.96 2.95
C ASN A 67 -6.64 -16.69 2.08
N PHE A 68 -6.53 -15.76 1.12
CA PHE A 68 -7.55 -15.63 0.10
C PHE A 68 -7.69 -16.95 -0.68
N THR A 69 -8.91 -17.42 -0.85
CA THR A 69 -9.20 -18.70 -1.49
C THR A 69 -9.04 -18.67 -3.02
N ASP A 70 -9.01 -17.48 -3.60
CA ASP A 70 -8.99 -17.22 -5.04
C ASP A 70 -7.66 -16.63 -5.54
N MET A 71 -6.56 -16.86 -4.81
CA MET A 71 -5.25 -16.33 -5.18
C MET A 71 -4.75 -16.90 -6.52
N PRO A 72 -4.03 -16.09 -7.31
CA PRO A 72 -3.43 -16.54 -8.58
C PRO A 72 -2.55 -17.77 -8.37
N VAL A 73 -2.75 -18.81 -9.20
CA VAL A 73 -1.98 -20.05 -9.15
C VAL A 73 -0.74 -19.91 -10.04
N GLY A 74 0.44 -20.27 -9.51
CA GLY A 74 1.68 -20.28 -10.27
C GLY A 74 2.34 -18.92 -10.54
N LEU A 75 1.73 -17.82 -10.08
CA LEU A 75 2.24 -16.46 -10.27
C LEU A 75 2.65 -15.87 -8.92
N MET A 76 3.86 -16.21 -8.46
CA MET A 76 4.36 -15.76 -7.15
C MET A 76 4.40 -14.24 -7.01
N GLU A 77 4.78 -13.51 -8.07
CA GLU A 77 4.80 -12.04 -8.02
C GLU A 77 3.41 -11.45 -7.77
N SER A 78 2.40 -11.94 -8.50
CA SER A 78 1.00 -11.53 -8.31
C SER A 78 0.48 -11.83 -6.92
N ARG A 79 0.77 -13.05 -6.44
CA ARG A 79 0.39 -13.47 -5.09
C ARG A 79 1.00 -12.55 -4.03
N ASN A 80 2.31 -12.32 -4.10
CA ASN A 80 3.02 -11.46 -3.17
C ASN A 80 2.55 -10.01 -3.26
N ALA A 81 2.25 -9.50 -4.45
CA ALA A 81 1.70 -8.17 -4.62
C ALA A 81 0.36 -8.00 -3.91
N ILE A 82 -0.55 -8.96 -4.05
CA ILE A 82 -1.87 -8.95 -3.38
C ILE A 82 -1.70 -8.99 -1.86
N ILE A 83 -0.85 -9.89 -1.34
CA ILE A 83 -0.57 -10.02 0.09
C ILE A 83 0.03 -8.71 0.64
N ASN A 84 1.02 -8.15 -0.05
CA ASN A 84 1.66 -6.89 0.36
C ASN A 84 0.67 -5.75 0.43
N LEU A 85 -0.16 -5.55 -0.60
CA LEU A 85 -1.15 -4.48 -0.60
C LEU A 85 -2.21 -4.67 0.48
N PHE A 86 -2.62 -5.90 0.74
CA PHE A 86 -3.53 -6.17 1.83
C PHE A 86 -2.90 -5.83 3.19
N ASN A 87 -1.68 -6.29 3.44
CA ASN A 87 -0.95 -6.01 4.69
C ASN A 87 -0.63 -4.53 4.88
N LEU A 88 -0.38 -3.79 3.80
CA LEU A 88 -0.20 -2.34 3.81
C LEU A 88 -1.54 -1.57 3.95
N GLY A 89 -2.67 -2.24 3.89
CA GLY A 89 -3.99 -1.60 3.92
C GLY A 89 -4.34 -0.82 2.66
N VAL A 90 -3.65 -1.06 1.54
CA VAL A 90 -3.84 -0.34 0.27
C VAL A 90 -5.05 -0.83 -0.53
N THR A 91 -5.55 -2.01 -0.24
CA THR A 91 -6.71 -2.58 -0.94
C THR A 91 -8.06 -2.05 -0.41
N ASP A 92 -9.13 -2.21 -1.18
CA ASP A 92 -10.51 -1.99 -0.77
C ASP A 92 -11.12 -3.16 0.04
N VAL A 93 -10.44 -4.31 0.05
CA VAL A 93 -10.86 -5.50 0.80
C VAL A 93 -10.58 -5.30 2.29
N GLN A 94 -11.59 -5.47 3.13
CA GLN A 94 -11.46 -5.30 4.59
C GLN A 94 -11.30 -6.64 5.33
N ALA A 95 -12.21 -7.57 5.11
CA ALA A 95 -12.29 -8.82 5.84
C ALA A 95 -12.85 -9.97 4.98
N ALA A 96 -12.70 -9.88 3.66
CA ALA A 96 -13.21 -10.90 2.74
C ALA A 96 -12.27 -12.12 2.70
N THR A 97 -12.83 -13.24 2.32
CA THR A 97 -12.08 -14.48 2.04
C THR A 97 -11.63 -14.58 0.59
N THR A 98 -12.01 -13.62 -0.25
CA THR A 98 -11.69 -13.53 -1.68
C THR A 98 -11.14 -12.16 -2.02
N TYR A 99 -10.21 -12.12 -2.97
CA TYR A 99 -9.62 -10.90 -3.51
C TYR A 99 -10.21 -10.51 -4.86
N GLU A 100 -10.71 -11.47 -5.61
CA GLU A 100 -11.25 -11.32 -6.97
C GLU A 100 -10.20 -10.81 -7.98
N PRO A 101 -9.04 -11.49 -8.13
CA PRO A 101 -7.89 -11.00 -8.89
C PRO A 101 -8.20 -10.72 -10.36
N THR A 102 -9.09 -11.50 -10.98
CA THR A 102 -9.46 -11.39 -12.40
C THR A 102 -10.56 -10.36 -12.67
N LEU A 103 -11.19 -9.83 -11.62
CA LEU A 103 -12.23 -8.82 -11.76
C LEU A 103 -11.64 -7.50 -12.26
N ASN A 104 -12.30 -6.86 -13.22
CA ASN A 104 -11.91 -5.55 -13.70
C ASN A 104 -12.04 -4.48 -12.63
N MET A 105 -11.05 -3.60 -12.55
CA MET A 105 -11.09 -2.47 -11.62
C MET A 105 -12.18 -1.47 -12.00
N THR A 106 -13.01 -1.12 -11.04
CA THR A 106 -13.88 0.05 -11.17
C THR A 106 -13.11 1.33 -10.90
N ARG A 107 -13.56 2.46 -11.46
CA ARG A 107 -12.96 3.78 -11.15
C ARG A 107 -12.93 4.08 -9.66
N ARG A 108 -13.96 3.67 -8.91
CA ARG A 108 -14.01 3.81 -7.45
C ARG A 108 -12.93 3.00 -6.75
N ALA A 109 -12.83 1.70 -7.09
CA ALA A 109 -11.80 0.83 -6.51
C ALA A 109 -10.40 1.35 -6.83
N MET A 110 -10.15 1.76 -8.08
CA MET A 110 -8.88 2.36 -8.50
C MET A 110 -8.54 3.61 -7.67
N ALA A 111 -9.49 4.53 -7.49
CA ALA A 111 -9.28 5.73 -6.67
C ALA A 111 -8.93 5.37 -5.23
N THR A 112 -9.60 4.36 -4.65
CA THR A 112 -9.30 3.86 -3.31
C THR A 112 -7.89 3.29 -3.20
N PHE A 113 -7.48 2.45 -4.15
CA PHE A 113 -6.13 1.88 -4.17
C PHE A 113 -5.06 2.98 -4.31
N MET A 114 -5.27 3.92 -5.23
CA MET A 114 -4.31 5.00 -5.47
C MET A 114 -4.19 5.93 -4.25
N ALA A 115 -5.29 6.35 -3.65
CA ALA A 115 -5.28 7.22 -2.48
C ALA A 115 -4.54 6.55 -1.31
N LYS A 116 -4.85 5.28 -1.04
CA LYS A 116 -4.19 4.51 0.03
C LYS A 116 -2.72 4.22 -0.28
N ALA A 117 -2.36 4.02 -1.55
CA ALA A 117 -0.96 3.86 -1.96
C ALA A 117 -0.16 5.16 -1.77
N LEU A 118 -0.75 6.32 -2.10
CA LEU A 118 -0.12 7.62 -1.87
C LEU A 118 0.18 7.86 -0.40
N ASP A 119 -0.61 7.28 0.51
CA ASP A 119 -0.33 7.33 1.94
C ASP A 119 1.00 6.70 2.34
N HIS A 120 1.56 5.82 1.54
CA HIS A 120 2.88 5.20 1.74
C HIS A 120 4.03 5.95 1.04
N THR A 121 3.75 7.06 0.40
CA THR A 121 4.74 7.85 -0.34
C THR A 121 4.94 9.23 0.30
N ASN A 122 5.83 10.03 -0.28
CA ASN A 122 6.00 11.43 0.08
C ASN A 122 4.97 12.38 -0.55
N ALA A 123 4.17 11.91 -1.48
CA ALA A 123 3.14 12.70 -2.14
C ALA A 123 1.95 12.93 -1.18
N ARG A 124 2.17 13.75 -0.16
CA ARG A 124 1.18 14.04 0.87
C ARG A 124 0.84 15.51 0.91
N PRO A 125 -0.38 15.85 1.32
CA PRO A 125 -0.76 17.26 1.49
C PRO A 125 0.11 17.92 2.58
N ALA A 126 0.18 19.23 2.54
CA ALA A 126 0.71 20.03 3.62
C ALA A 126 -0.09 19.82 4.91
N GLY A 127 0.51 20.13 6.04
CA GLY A 127 -0.10 20.02 7.36
C GLY A 127 0.36 18.81 8.16
N LEU A 128 -0.48 18.39 9.08
CA LEU A 128 -0.19 17.29 10.00
C LEU A 128 -0.57 15.94 9.37
N VAL A 129 0.39 15.03 9.36
CA VAL A 129 0.22 13.68 8.80
C VAL A 129 0.61 12.64 9.84
N ILE A 130 -0.26 11.67 10.08
CA ILE A 130 -0.02 10.53 10.96
C ILE A 130 0.11 9.28 10.11
N GLN A 131 1.11 8.45 10.41
CA GLN A 131 1.37 7.20 9.70
C GLN A 131 1.69 6.08 10.68
N ALA A 132 1.20 4.89 10.36
CA ALA A 132 1.58 3.65 11.04
C ALA A 132 2.58 2.87 10.19
N SER A 133 3.52 2.16 10.82
CA SER A 133 4.45 1.25 10.13
C SER A 133 3.75 0.02 9.52
N GLY A 134 2.52 -0.26 9.92
CA GLY A 134 1.67 -1.29 9.35
C GLY A 134 0.21 -1.04 9.71
N TYR A 135 -0.69 -1.29 8.76
CA TYR A 135 -2.14 -1.15 8.97
C TYR A 135 -2.78 -2.45 9.47
N ARG A 136 -2.13 -3.57 9.23
CA ARG A 136 -2.55 -4.88 9.69
C ARG A 136 -1.36 -5.54 10.37
N VAL A 137 -1.48 -5.77 11.66
CA VAL A 137 -0.41 -6.33 12.48
C VAL A 137 -0.94 -7.49 13.30
N GLN A 138 -0.08 -8.46 13.58
CA GLN A 138 -0.42 -9.54 14.48
C GLN A 138 -0.52 -9.03 15.92
N ASN A 139 -1.41 -9.63 16.69
CA ASN A 139 -1.52 -9.32 18.11
C ASN A 139 -0.17 -9.56 18.81
N GLY A 140 0.22 -8.62 19.65
CA GLY A 140 1.51 -8.67 20.37
C GLY A 140 2.70 -8.10 19.60
N THR A 141 2.53 -7.62 18.36
CA THR A 141 3.58 -6.89 17.64
C THR A 141 3.49 -5.39 17.86
N SER A 142 4.63 -4.71 17.74
CA SER A 142 4.69 -3.26 17.88
C SER A 142 4.42 -2.57 16.53
N VAL A 143 3.68 -1.47 16.59
CA VAL A 143 3.46 -0.57 15.45
C VAL A 143 4.11 0.77 15.78
N THR A 144 4.96 1.25 14.88
CA THR A 144 5.53 2.60 15.00
C THR A 144 4.56 3.60 14.36
N MET A 145 4.16 4.59 15.14
CA MET A 145 3.37 5.72 14.65
C MET A 145 4.30 6.90 14.39
N SER A 146 4.31 7.41 13.18
CA SER A 146 5.07 8.59 12.79
C SER A 146 4.14 9.76 12.58
N VAL A 147 4.46 10.89 13.20
CA VAL A 147 3.72 12.15 13.01
C VAL A 147 4.65 13.15 12.38
N THR A 148 4.24 13.73 11.27
CA THR A 148 5.01 14.76 10.56
C THR A 148 4.15 15.98 10.29
N HIS A 149 4.75 17.17 10.45
CA HIS A 149 4.15 18.43 10.03
C HIS A 149 4.95 18.98 8.85
N ARG A 150 4.26 19.35 7.75
CA ARG A 150 4.88 19.79 6.50
C ARG A 150 4.31 21.11 6.02
N THR A 151 5.16 21.92 5.36
CA THR A 151 4.74 23.11 4.61
C THR A 151 4.04 22.73 3.30
N ASP A 152 3.52 23.72 2.59
CA ASP A 152 2.93 23.57 1.26
C ASP A 152 3.95 23.04 0.23
N GLU A 153 5.24 23.28 0.43
CA GLU A 153 6.33 22.71 -0.38
C GLU A 153 6.74 21.30 0.09
N LEU A 154 5.97 20.70 0.99
CA LEU A 154 6.21 19.37 1.56
C LEU A 154 7.52 19.26 2.38
N LEU A 155 8.04 20.38 2.84
CA LEU A 155 9.22 20.43 3.71
C LEU A 155 8.80 20.19 5.18
N PRO A 156 9.61 19.48 5.96
CA PRO A 156 9.31 19.27 7.37
C PRO A 156 9.39 20.59 8.15
N VAL A 157 8.38 20.81 9.01
CA VAL A 157 8.36 21.93 9.95
C VAL A 157 8.97 21.46 11.26
N SER A 158 10.09 22.04 11.65
CA SER A 158 10.76 21.75 12.93
C SER A 158 10.18 22.56 14.07
N GLY A 159 10.24 22.01 15.30
CA GLY A 159 9.83 22.73 16.51
C GLY A 159 8.30 22.77 16.75
N SER A 160 7.53 22.05 15.97
CA SER A 160 6.09 21.87 16.24
C SER A 160 5.87 20.87 17.36
N TYR A 161 4.98 21.22 18.30
CA TYR A 161 4.48 20.28 19.30
C TYR A 161 3.24 19.60 18.78
N VAL A 162 3.15 18.29 18.98
CA VAL A 162 2.00 17.48 18.56
C VAL A 162 1.54 16.64 19.75
N ASP A 163 0.30 16.85 20.17
CA ASP A 163 -0.34 16.00 21.14
C ASP A 163 -0.95 14.81 20.43
N THR A 164 -0.66 13.61 20.94
CA THR A 164 -1.20 12.37 20.41
C THR A 164 -2.07 11.68 21.45
N PHE A 165 -3.25 11.26 21.02
CA PHE A 165 -4.19 10.51 21.85
C PHE A 165 -4.40 9.13 21.24
N LEU A 166 -4.13 8.08 22.00
CA LEU A 166 -4.45 6.72 21.61
C LEU A 166 -5.76 6.30 22.26
N HIS A 167 -6.73 5.97 21.45
CA HIS A 167 -8.00 5.45 21.91
C HIS A 167 -8.16 3.99 21.51
N HIS A 168 -8.41 3.13 22.47
CA HIS A 168 -8.59 1.69 22.28
C HIS A 168 -10.08 1.35 22.30
N HIS A 169 -10.55 0.73 21.20
CA HIS A 169 -11.91 0.21 21.09
C HIS A 169 -11.90 -1.30 21.29
N THR A 170 -12.62 -1.77 22.29
CA THR A 170 -12.74 -3.20 22.59
C THR A 170 -14.06 -3.80 22.11
N THR A 171 -15.06 -2.97 21.88
CA THR A 171 -16.41 -3.39 21.45
C THR A 171 -16.98 -2.46 20.40
N ALA A 172 -17.99 -2.93 19.67
CA ALA A 172 -18.71 -2.10 18.71
C ALA A 172 -19.38 -0.86 19.35
N ALA A 173 -19.73 -0.94 20.63
CA ALA A 173 -20.30 0.20 21.37
C ALA A 173 -19.26 1.30 21.62
N ASP A 174 -17.99 0.93 21.76
CA ASP A 174 -16.91 1.91 21.93
C ASP A 174 -16.58 2.64 20.62
N ALA A 175 -16.81 1.99 19.48
CA ALA A 175 -16.57 2.55 18.16
C ALA A 175 -17.54 3.70 17.79
N THR A 176 -18.64 3.85 18.51
CA THR A 176 -19.64 4.91 18.25
C THR A 176 -19.41 6.20 19.04
N ARG A 177 -18.35 6.29 19.81
CA ARG A 177 -18.04 7.44 20.67
C ARG A 177 -17.23 8.55 20.01
N PHE A 178 -16.97 8.45 18.69
CA PHE A 178 -16.20 9.43 17.92
C PHE A 178 -16.91 9.88 16.67
#